data_0542273e270eb43f0d66dcde09a2dad6
#
_entry.id   0542273e270eb43f0d66dcde09a2dad6
#
_cell.length_a   1.000
_cell.length_b   1.000
_cell.length_c   1.000
_cell.angle_alpha   90.00
_cell.angle_beta   90.00
_cell.angle_gamma   90.00
#
_symmetry.space_group_name_H-M   'P 1'
#
loop_
_entity.id
_entity.type
_entity.pdbx_description
1 polymer ?
#
loop_
_entity_poly.entity_id
_entity_poly.type
_entity_poly.pdbx_seq_one_letter_code
_entity_poly.pdbx_strand_id
1 'polypeptide(L)'
;MPYTVAIQPDQLTQKNGEKQSFSSRWTARAAETGVTVRTVNVYAPDFFEQLAGCDGFMWRFGYSPAPRLFAKRLLPAIEQGLAIPVFPSLETVWHFEDKIAQSYLLEAGGFPTPATWTFWDRATALDFCRSAAYPLVLKLSFGYQSGNVRLLNNFEDASYWIAQLFGPGVTGLRPPAPAWREALHRARGALRHLRGASAVENLEYSELQHGYLYVQEFVPGNEYDIRVTVIGNRAFAFRRFNRPADFRASGSGRIDWDPRQIDEEGIRLAFRVARRLQTQSLAVDLLQHKGRKVLTEISYTYASWAVRDCPGHWVLDGDAADATGPLSWIEGRMHPEDAIFDDFVARMRSRDARIFA
;
A
#
# COMPACT_ATOMS: atom_id res chain seq x y z
N MET A 1 -7.05 34.24 -0.82
CA MET A 1 -7.77 33.58 -1.95
C MET A 1 -8.09 32.16 -1.53
N PRO A 2 -9.13 31.52 -2.06
CA PRO A 2 -9.36 30.10 -1.78
C PRO A 2 -8.21 29.26 -2.36
N TYR A 3 -7.79 28.22 -1.66
CA TYR A 3 -6.79 27.27 -2.14
C TYR A 3 -7.31 26.51 -3.38
N THR A 4 -6.43 26.27 -4.33
CA THR A 4 -6.72 25.46 -5.51
C THR A 4 -5.91 24.17 -5.47
N VAL A 5 -6.58 23.02 -5.40
CA VAL A 5 -5.96 21.70 -5.39
C VAL A 5 -6.15 21.05 -6.76
N ALA A 6 -5.04 20.67 -7.40
CA ALA A 6 -5.07 19.86 -8.58
C ALA A 6 -5.32 18.38 -8.20
N ILE A 7 -6.30 17.74 -8.84
CA ILE A 7 -6.63 16.34 -8.58
C ILE A 7 -6.57 15.55 -9.87
N GLN A 8 -5.73 14.51 -9.89
CA GLN A 8 -5.79 13.47 -10.91
C GLN A 8 -6.94 12.51 -10.57
N PRO A 9 -7.93 12.34 -11.44
CA PRO A 9 -9.00 11.36 -11.25
C PRO A 9 -8.46 9.95 -11.12
N ASP A 10 -9.03 9.20 -10.17
CA ASP A 10 -8.82 7.76 -10.05
C ASP A 10 -10.16 7.04 -10.14
N GLN A 11 -10.14 5.82 -10.65
CA GLN A 11 -11.29 4.95 -10.68
C GLN A 11 -10.84 3.51 -10.48
N LEU A 12 -11.26 2.90 -9.37
CA LEU A 12 -11.04 1.49 -9.10
C LEU A 12 -12.38 0.76 -9.17
N THR A 13 -12.49 -0.21 -10.07
CA THR A 13 -13.63 -1.13 -10.09
C THR A 13 -13.32 -2.31 -9.19
N GLN A 14 -14.13 -2.51 -8.16
CA GLN A 14 -14.02 -3.62 -7.24
C GLN A 14 -14.54 -4.92 -7.86
N LYS A 15 -14.26 -6.07 -7.21
CA LYS A 15 -14.72 -7.39 -7.68
C LYS A 15 -16.24 -7.52 -7.75
N ASN A 16 -16.98 -6.77 -6.94
CA ASN A 16 -18.44 -6.72 -6.93
C ASN A 16 -19.02 -5.75 -7.99
N GLY A 17 -18.16 -5.12 -8.81
CA GLY A 17 -18.59 -4.15 -9.83
C GLY A 17 -18.76 -2.72 -9.32
N GLU A 18 -18.66 -2.48 -8.01
CA GLU A 18 -18.70 -1.12 -7.46
C GLU A 18 -17.48 -0.32 -7.89
N LYS A 19 -17.70 0.94 -8.18
CA LYS A 19 -16.64 1.90 -8.48
C LYS A 19 -16.25 2.63 -7.21
N GLN A 20 -14.98 2.57 -6.87
CA GLN A 20 -14.40 3.32 -5.77
C GLN A 20 -13.46 4.37 -6.33
N SER A 21 -13.58 5.60 -5.85
CA SER A 21 -12.75 6.72 -6.27
C SER A 21 -12.46 7.62 -5.07
N PHE A 22 -11.19 7.75 -4.76
CA PHE A 22 -10.72 8.72 -3.77
C PHE A 22 -10.93 10.16 -4.28
N SER A 23 -10.59 10.39 -5.54
CA SER A 23 -10.71 11.72 -6.17
C SER A 23 -12.13 12.24 -6.20
N SER A 24 -13.13 11.39 -6.42
CA SER A 24 -14.54 11.80 -6.38
C SER A 24 -14.95 12.28 -4.98
N ARG A 25 -14.49 11.59 -3.91
CA ARG A 25 -14.80 12.00 -2.54
C ARG A 25 -14.01 13.25 -2.15
N TRP A 26 -12.74 13.39 -2.55
CA TRP A 26 -11.97 14.61 -2.35
C TRP A 26 -12.62 15.83 -3.02
N THR A 27 -13.14 15.66 -4.24
CA THR A 27 -13.85 16.74 -4.94
C THR A 27 -15.11 17.16 -4.18
N ALA A 28 -15.88 16.20 -3.66
CA ALA A 28 -17.04 16.51 -2.83
C ALA A 28 -16.64 17.22 -1.52
N ARG A 29 -15.58 16.73 -0.84
CA ARG A 29 -15.07 17.35 0.40
C ARG A 29 -14.52 18.75 0.17
N ALA A 30 -13.88 19.01 -0.96
CA ALA A 30 -13.39 20.32 -1.35
C ALA A 30 -14.55 21.33 -1.44
N ALA A 31 -15.68 20.95 -2.06
CA ALA A 31 -16.86 21.79 -2.13
C ALA A 31 -17.43 22.13 -0.74
N GLU A 32 -17.41 21.18 0.21
CA GLU A 32 -17.84 21.36 1.60
C GLU A 32 -16.91 22.34 2.38
N THR A 33 -15.61 22.40 2.02
CA THR A 33 -14.58 23.13 2.76
C THR A 33 -14.12 24.43 2.09
N GLY A 34 -14.74 24.81 0.95
CA GLY A 34 -14.43 26.03 0.21
C GLY A 34 -13.08 25.99 -0.52
N VAL A 35 -12.57 24.80 -0.84
CA VAL A 35 -11.36 24.57 -1.65
C VAL A 35 -11.76 24.41 -3.11
N THR A 36 -11.05 25.10 -4.01
CA THR A 36 -11.25 24.94 -5.46
C THR A 36 -10.53 23.70 -5.95
N VAL A 37 -11.20 22.88 -6.77
CA VAL A 37 -10.60 21.71 -7.42
C VAL A 37 -10.34 22.00 -8.89
N ARG A 38 -9.13 21.69 -9.34
CA ARG A 38 -8.78 21.61 -10.75
C ARG A 38 -8.52 20.13 -11.11
N THR A 39 -9.35 19.57 -11.99
CA THR A 39 -9.09 18.25 -12.55
C THR A 39 -7.94 18.34 -13.55
N VAL A 40 -6.94 17.47 -13.41
CA VAL A 40 -5.75 17.41 -14.26
C VAL A 40 -5.54 16.02 -14.83
N ASN A 41 -4.75 15.93 -15.89
CA ASN A 41 -4.36 14.65 -16.48
C ASN A 41 -2.85 14.46 -16.44
N VAL A 42 -2.37 13.62 -15.53
CA VAL A 42 -0.93 13.33 -15.34
C VAL A 42 -0.25 12.72 -16.58
N TYR A 43 -1.03 12.18 -17.52
CA TYR A 43 -0.53 11.56 -18.74
C TYR A 43 -0.49 12.52 -19.94
N ALA A 44 -0.96 13.76 -19.76
CA ALA A 44 -0.96 14.76 -20.82
C ALA A 44 0.42 15.42 -20.94
N PRO A 45 0.87 15.75 -22.17
CA PRO A 45 2.17 16.41 -22.39
C PRO A 45 2.28 17.78 -21.70
N ASP A 46 1.16 18.48 -21.55
CA ASP A 46 1.02 19.82 -20.94
C ASP A 46 0.71 19.75 -19.43
N PHE A 47 0.93 18.60 -18.79
CA PHE A 47 0.53 18.39 -17.39
C PHE A 47 1.08 19.46 -16.43
N PHE A 48 2.34 19.88 -16.57
CA PHE A 48 2.92 20.91 -15.73
C PHE A 48 2.27 22.29 -15.93
N GLU A 49 1.78 22.60 -17.13
CA GLU A 49 1.00 23.80 -17.42
C GLU A 49 -0.36 23.74 -16.69
N GLN A 50 -0.97 22.55 -16.63
CA GLN A 50 -2.22 22.34 -15.89
C GLN A 50 -2.06 22.56 -14.39
N LEU A 51 -0.84 22.43 -13.82
CA LEU A 51 -0.56 22.70 -12.41
C LEU A 51 -0.32 24.19 -12.10
N ALA A 52 -0.19 25.05 -13.10
CA ALA A 52 0.10 26.45 -12.88
C ALA A 52 -0.96 27.13 -12.01
N GLY A 53 -0.53 27.78 -10.91
CA GLY A 53 -1.41 28.42 -9.95
C GLY A 53 -2.21 27.48 -9.04
N CYS A 54 -1.83 26.20 -8.96
CA CYS A 54 -2.35 25.28 -7.94
C CYS A 54 -1.46 25.31 -6.71
N ASP A 55 -2.09 25.19 -5.54
CA ASP A 55 -1.44 25.22 -4.22
C ASP A 55 -1.06 23.82 -3.72
N GLY A 56 -1.59 22.77 -4.36
CA GLY A 56 -1.28 21.39 -4.03
C GLY A 56 -1.75 20.42 -5.11
N PHE A 57 -1.23 19.21 -5.08
CA PHE A 57 -1.57 18.13 -6.03
C PHE A 57 -1.91 16.83 -5.30
N MET A 58 -3.01 16.20 -5.70
CA MET A 58 -3.46 14.92 -5.14
C MET A 58 -3.72 13.88 -6.24
N TRP A 59 -3.16 12.70 -6.06
CA TRP A 59 -3.36 11.57 -6.96
C TRP A 59 -3.30 10.24 -6.23
N ARG A 60 -4.39 9.51 -6.16
CA ARG A 60 -4.37 8.13 -5.69
C ARG A 60 -4.15 7.20 -6.89
N PHE A 61 -2.94 6.67 -7.05
CA PHE A 61 -2.65 5.61 -8.01
C PHE A 61 -2.70 4.24 -7.35
N GLY A 62 -3.11 3.23 -8.13
CA GLY A 62 -3.30 1.87 -7.62
C GLY A 62 -2.05 1.00 -7.74
N TYR A 63 -2.29 -0.31 -7.65
CA TYR A 63 -1.26 -1.35 -7.62
C TYR A 63 -0.61 -1.66 -8.98
N SER A 64 -1.20 -1.18 -10.06
CA SER A 64 -0.70 -1.44 -11.42
C SER A 64 0.72 -0.88 -11.60
N PRO A 65 1.64 -1.63 -12.26
CA PRO A 65 3.04 -1.24 -12.40
C PRO A 65 3.25 0.10 -13.11
N ALA A 66 2.52 0.36 -14.20
CA ALA A 66 2.73 1.56 -15.00
C ALA A 66 2.43 2.86 -14.23
N PRO A 67 1.26 3.05 -13.57
CA PRO A 67 1.03 4.22 -12.71
C PRO A 67 2.04 4.36 -11.58
N ARG A 68 2.48 3.26 -10.96
CA ARG A 68 3.50 3.29 -9.89
C ARG A 68 4.85 3.82 -10.39
N LEU A 69 5.33 3.30 -11.51
CA LEU A 69 6.59 3.73 -12.12
C LEU A 69 6.52 5.19 -12.57
N PHE A 70 5.36 5.62 -13.07
CA PHE A 70 5.12 6.99 -13.49
C PHE A 70 5.07 7.93 -12.28
N ALA A 71 4.32 7.58 -11.25
CA ALA A 71 4.19 8.36 -10.03
C ALA A 71 5.54 8.57 -9.31
N LYS A 72 6.38 7.54 -9.22
CA LYS A 72 7.74 7.63 -8.63
C LYS A 72 8.66 8.62 -9.36
N ARG A 73 8.38 8.96 -10.62
CA ARG A 73 9.11 9.99 -11.38
C ARG A 73 8.47 11.36 -11.25
N LEU A 74 7.14 11.40 -11.27
CA LEU A 74 6.38 12.63 -11.34
C LEU A 74 6.27 13.33 -9.97
N LEU A 75 5.94 12.59 -8.91
CA LEU A 75 5.69 13.16 -7.58
C LEU A 75 6.91 13.94 -7.04
N PRO A 76 8.16 13.42 -7.09
CA PRO A 76 9.32 14.19 -6.67
C PRO A 76 9.54 15.45 -7.51
N ALA A 77 9.25 15.40 -8.82
CA ALA A 77 9.40 16.56 -9.69
C ALA A 77 8.40 17.67 -9.32
N ILE A 78 7.18 17.32 -8.92
CA ILE A 78 6.20 18.29 -8.44
C ILE A 78 6.62 18.83 -7.06
N GLU A 79 6.90 17.93 -6.11
CA GLU A 79 7.19 18.30 -4.71
C GLU A 79 8.47 19.13 -4.58
N GLN A 80 9.53 18.75 -5.27
CA GLN A 80 10.84 19.42 -5.22
C GLN A 80 10.99 20.52 -6.26
N GLY A 81 10.50 20.30 -7.49
CA GLY A 81 10.66 21.24 -8.59
C GLY A 81 9.69 22.39 -8.56
N LEU A 82 8.42 22.16 -8.26
CA LEU A 82 7.40 23.20 -8.11
C LEU A 82 7.23 23.66 -6.66
N ALA A 83 7.81 22.93 -5.72
CA ALA A 83 7.71 23.18 -4.30
C ALA A 83 6.26 23.27 -3.79
N ILE A 84 5.30 22.56 -4.37
CA ILE A 84 3.92 22.44 -3.88
C ILE A 84 3.71 21.11 -3.16
N PRO A 85 2.87 21.05 -2.12
CA PRO A 85 2.52 19.81 -1.44
C PRO A 85 1.91 18.79 -2.39
N VAL A 86 2.24 17.51 -2.19
CA VAL A 86 1.67 16.40 -2.94
C VAL A 86 1.04 15.37 -2.00
N PHE A 87 0.00 14.71 -2.47
CA PHE A 87 -0.50 13.47 -1.90
C PHE A 87 -0.58 12.40 -3.01
N PRO A 88 0.02 11.24 -2.80
CA PRO A 88 0.93 10.91 -1.69
C PRO A 88 2.30 11.57 -1.86
N SER A 89 2.97 11.92 -0.75
CA SER A 89 4.35 12.42 -0.78
C SER A 89 5.34 11.32 -1.14
N LEU A 90 6.57 11.69 -1.49
CA LEU A 90 7.61 10.71 -1.80
C LEU A 90 7.85 9.76 -0.62
N GLU A 91 7.92 10.26 0.62
CA GLU A 91 8.10 9.47 1.83
C GLU A 91 6.98 8.44 2.01
N THR A 92 5.77 8.79 1.58
CA THR A 92 4.61 7.89 1.64
C THR A 92 4.69 6.75 0.63
N VAL A 93 5.32 6.97 -0.55
CA VAL A 93 5.14 6.02 -1.67
C VAL A 93 6.40 5.43 -2.29
N TRP A 94 7.60 5.89 -1.97
CA TRP A 94 8.80 5.37 -2.64
C TRP A 94 8.98 3.85 -2.44
N HIS A 95 8.52 3.32 -1.31
CA HIS A 95 8.56 1.89 -0.95
C HIS A 95 7.25 1.15 -1.29
N PHE A 96 6.23 1.84 -1.84
CA PHE A 96 4.94 1.22 -2.13
C PHE A 96 5.07 0.12 -3.17
N GLU A 97 4.46 -1.04 -2.87
CA GLU A 97 4.53 -2.27 -3.69
C GLU A 97 5.96 -2.73 -3.97
N ASP A 98 6.87 -2.55 -3.01
CA ASP A 98 8.21 -3.10 -3.03
C ASP A 98 8.53 -3.72 -1.66
N LYS A 99 8.25 -5.02 -1.53
CA LYS A 99 8.40 -5.75 -0.25
C LYS A 99 9.85 -5.83 0.23
N ILE A 100 10.82 -5.79 -0.67
CA ILE A 100 12.23 -5.76 -0.33
C ILE A 100 12.59 -4.39 0.26
N ALA A 101 12.19 -3.31 -0.40
CA ALA A 101 12.38 -1.96 0.13
C ALA A 101 11.69 -1.78 1.48
N GLN A 102 10.45 -2.29 1.62
CA GLN A 102 9.72 -2.27 2.90
C GLN A 102 10.45 -3.05 3.99
N SER A 103 11.00 -4.24 3.70
CA SER A 103 11.71 -5.02 4.70
C SER A 103 12.96 -4.30 5.21
N TYR A 104 13.77 -3.74 4.31
CA TYR A 104 14.94 -2.95 4.68
C TYR A 104 14.58 -1.70 5.49
N LEU A 105 13.50 -1.01 5.09
CA LEU A 105 13.02 0.18 5.77
C LEU A 105 12.53 -0.12 7.19
N LEU A 106 11.76 -1.19 7.36
CA LEU A 106 11.24 -1.61 8.66
C LEU A 106 12.36 -2.14 9.57
N GLU A 107 13.30 -2.91 9.03
CA GLU A 107 14.48 -3.40 9.76
C GLU A 107 15.38 -2.24 10.22
N ALA A 108 15.73 -1.33 9.31
CA ALA A 108 16.51 -0.13 9.63
C ALA A 108 15.80 0.78 10.65
N GLY A 109 14.47 0.78 10.64
CA GLY A 109 13.65 1.48 11.63
C GLY A 109 13.54 0.78 12.99
N GLY A 110 14.07 -0.45 13.14
CA GLY A 110 13.99 -1.26 14.35
C GLY A 110 12.59 -1.77 14.66
N PHE A 111 11.71 -1.88 13.65
CA PHE A 111 10.36 -2.36 13.84
C PHE A 111 10.29 -3.88 13.92
N PRO A 112 9.40 -4.44 14.75
CA PRO A 112 9.25 -5.88 14.88
C PRO A 112 8.61 -6.47 13.60
N THR A 113 9.39 -7.28 12.88
CA THR A 113 8.95 -8.05 11.71
C THR A 113 9.24 -9.53 11.93
N PRO A 114 8.58 -10.47 11.24
CA PRO A 114 9.07 -11.83 11.15
C PRO A 114 10.49 -11.83 10.57
N ALA A 115 11.33 -12.79 10.97
CA ALA A 115 12.65 -12.91 10.40
C ALA A 115 12.58 -12.96 8.87
N THR A 116 13.37 -12.11 8.21
CA THR A 116 13.26 -11.89 6.75
C THR A 116 14.67 -11.90 6.15
N TRP A 117 14.79 -12.55 5.01
CA TRP A 117 16.06 -12.67 4.30
C TRP A 117 15.89 -12.36 2.82
N THR A 118 16.79 -11.54 2.30
CA THR A 118 16.89 -11.22 0.88
C THR A 118 18.26 -11.64 0.37
N PHE A 119 18.29 -12.46 -0.66
CA PHE A 119 19.51 -12.93 -1.30
C PHE A 119 19.57 -12.39 -2.73
N TRP A 120 20.71 -11.81 -3.08
CA TRP A 120 21.01 -11.30 -4.42
C TRP A 120 21.98 -12.21 -5.19
N ASP A 121 22.41 -13.30 -4.54
CA ASP A 121 23.27 -14.32 -5.10
C ASP A 121 22.64 -15.69 -4.95
N ARG A 122 22.72 -16.50 -6.02
CA ARG A 122 22.11 -17.83 -6.09
C ARG A 122 22.73 -18.82 -5.12
N ALA A 123 24.06 -18.81 -4.99
CA ALA A 123 24.77 -19.78 -4.16
C ALA A 123 24.46 -19.55 -2.68
N THR A 124 24.50 -18.31 -2.22
CA THR A 124 24.13 -17.93 -0.84
C THR A 124 22.67 -18.23 -0.53
N ALA A 125 21.75 -18.04 -1.49
CA ALA A 125 20.35 -18.41 -1.35
C ALA A 125 20.17 -19.93 -1.16
N LEU A 126 20.88 -20.74 -1.95
CA LEU A 126 20.83 -22.21 -1.85
C LEU A 126 21.45 -22.70 -0.52
N ASP A 127 22.57 -22.13 -0.09
CA ASP A 127 23.25 -22.52 1.15
C ASP A 127 22.38 -22.21 2.38
N PHE A 128 21.75 -21.04 2.43
CA PHE A 128 20.78 -20.71 3.47
C PHE A 128 19.61 -21.71 3.47
N CYS A 129 18.97 -21.94 2.31
CA CYS A 129 17.79 -22.80 2.22
C CYS A 129 18.08 -24.28 2.57
N ARG A 130 19.32 -24.78 2.44
CA ARG A 130 19.66 -26.14 2.86
C ARG A 130 19.57 -26.33 4.38
N SER A 131 19.85 -25.31 5.15
CA SER A 131 19.88 -25.36 6.62
C SER A 131 18.70 -24.64 7.28
N ALA A 132 17.83 -24.00 6.50
CA ALA A 132 16.72 -23.23 7.01
C ALA A 132 15.65 -24.08 7.70
N ALA A 133 15.02 -23.52 8.71
CA ALA A 133 13.81 -24.10 9.31
C ALA A 133 12.60 -23.83 8.41
N TYR A 134 11.91 -24.88 8.01
CA TYR A 134 10.69 -24.79 7.20
C TYR A 134 9.42 -24.88 8.08
N PRO A 135 8.27 -24.33 7.61
CA PRO A 135 8.08 -23.69 6.31
C PRO A 135 8.60 -22.25 6.27
N LEU A 136 9.00 -21.78 5.09
CA LEU A 136 9.31 -20.39 4.78
C LEU A 136 8.24 -19.77 3.90
N VAL A 137 8.07 -18.47 3.96
CA VAL A 137 7.16 -17.71 3.08
C VAL A 137 7.97 -17.01 1.99
N LEU A 138 7.90 -17.52 0.76
CA LEU A 138 8.42 -16.84 -0.42
C LEU A 138 7.47 -15.72 -0.82
N LYS A 139 8.00 -14.52 -1.02
CA LYS A 139 7.25 -13.38 -1.56
C LYS A 139 7.99 -12.81 -2.76
N LEU A 140 7.26 -12.36 -3.78
CA LEU A 140 7.85 -11.50 -4.79
C LEU A 140 7.83 -10.05 -4.32
N SER A 141 8.82 -9.27 -4.76
CA SER A 141 8.93 -7.85 -4.38
C SER A 141 7.67 -7.08 -4.73
N PHE A 142 7.12 -7.34 -5.91
CA PHE A 142 5.87 -6.72 -6.38
C PHE A 142 4.70 -7.70 -6.37
N GLY A 143 3.48 -7.16 -6.14
CA GLY A 143 2.25 -7.92 -6.27
C GLY A 143 1.30 -7.77 -5.09
N TYR A 144 0.01 -7.71 -5.41
CA TYR A 144 -1.09 -7.45 -4.50
C TYR A 144 -2.04 -8.64 -4.36
N GLN A 145 -2.95 -8.59 -3.40
CA GLN A 145 -3.97 -9.61 -3.13
C GLN A 145 -3.41 -11.03 -2.89
N SER A 146 -2.26 -11.14 -2.25
CA SER A 146 -1.58 -12.41 -1.92
C SER A 146 -1.24 -13.30 -3.14
N GLY A 147 -1.32 -12.79 -4.35
CA GLY A 147 -1.02 -13.54 -5.57
C GLY A 147 0.46 -13.96 -5.70
N ASN A 148 1.33 -13.19 -5.07
CA ASN A 148 2.78 -13.33 -5.10
C ASN A 148 3.36 -13.74 -3.74
N VAL A 149 2.62 -14.56 -2.98
CA VAL A 149 3.02 -15.15 -1.70
C VAL A 149 2.82 -16.66 -1.75
N ARG A 150 3.87 -17.41 -1.41
CA ARG A 150 3.86 -18.87 -1.44
C ARG A 150 4.57 -19.48 -0.24
N LEU A 151 4.02 -20.54 0.32
CA LEU A 151 4.68 -21.33 1.34
C LEU A 151 5.68 -22.31 0.67
N LEU A 152 6.90 -22.32 1.17
CA LEU A 152 7.93 -23.31 0.84
C LEU A 152 8.00 -24.30 2.01
N ASN A 153 7.76 -25.58 1.75
CA ASN A 153 7.65 -26.57 2.80
C ASN A 153 8.98 -27.30 3.07
N ASN A 154 9.90 -27.25 2.12
CA ASN A 154 11.18 -27.95 2.18
C ASN A 154 12.20 -27.32 1.22
N PHE A 155 13.42 -27.86 1.23
CA PHE A 155 14.50 -27.40 0.37
C PHE A 155 14.21 -27.62 -1.13
N GLU A 156 13.47 -28.66 -1.52
CA GLU A 156 13.12 -28.91 -2.92
C GLU A 156 12.24 -27.77 -3.47
N ASP A 157 11.21 -27.38 -2.71
CA ASP A 157 10.37 -26.21 -3.05
C ASP A 157 11.24 -24.96 -3.22
N ALA A 158 12.13 -24.69 -2.27
CA ALA A 158 13.02 -23.53 -2.29
C ALA A 158 13.97 -23.57 -3.49
N SER A 159 14.62 -24.71 -3.73
CA SER A 159 15.55 -24.91 -4.85
C SER A 159 14.89 -24.69 -6.21
N TYR A 160 13.66 -25.17 -6.38
CA TYR A 160 12.88 -24.92 -7.61
C TYR A 160 12.69 -23.41 -7.84
N TRP A 161 12.22 -22.67 -6.83
CA TRP A 161 11.97 -21.24 -6.98
C TRP A 161 13.26 -20.41 -7.12
N ILE A 162 14.34 -20.82 -6.47
CA ILE A 162 15.67 -20.22 -6.67
C ILE A 162 16.11 -20.40 -8.12
N ALA A 163 15.95 -21.58 -8.70
CA ALA A 163 16.28 -21.82 -10.10
C ALA A 163 15.45 -20.96 -11.05
N GLN A 164 14.17 -20.73 -10.76
CA GLN A 164 13.33 -19.85 -11.57
C GLN A 164 13.75 -18.36 -11.42
N LEU A 165 13.94 -17.90 -10.18
CA LEU A 165 14.22 -16.49 -9.88
C LEU A 165 15.62 -16.04 -10.32
N PHE A 166 16.61 -16.92 -10.24
CA PHE A 166 17.97 -16.63 -10.73
C PHE A 166 18.24 -17.09 -12.17
N GLY A 167 17.25 -17.66 -12.82
CA GLY A 167 17.27 -18.10 -14.22
C GLY A 167 16.37 -17.25 -15.11
N PRO A 168 15.26 -17.81 -15.63
CA PRO A 168 14.38 -17.10 -16.56
C PRO A 168 13.57 -15.97 -15.91
N GLY A 169 13.50 -15.94 -14.57
CA GLY A 169 12.60 -15.08 -13.83
C GLY A 169 11.15 -15.56 -13.83
N VAL A 170 10.32 -14.89 -13.05
CA VAL A 170 8.88 -15.21 -12.91
C VAL A 170 8.04 -13.93 -12.95
N THR A 171 6.81 -14.04 -13.44
CA THR A 171 5.82 -12.94 -13.41
C THR A 171 4.78 -13.14 -12.31
N GLY A 172 4.88 -14.22 -11.55
CA GLY A 172 4.02 -14.57 -10.43
C GLY A 172 4.35 -15.93 -9.86
N LEU A 173 3.85 -16.21 -8.65
CA LEU A 173 4.09 -17.50 -7.95
C LEU A 173 2.97 -18.53 -8.18
N ARG A 174 2.11 -18.31 -9.16
CA ARG A 174 1.12 -19.29 -9.58
C ARG A 174 1.79 -20.30 -10.50
N PRO A 175 1.37 -21.58 -10.45
CA PRO A 175 1.79 -22.53 -11.48
C PRO A 175 1.47 -21.96 -12.87
N PRO A 176 2.32 -22.20 -13.87
CA PRO A 176 2.06 -21.73 -15.22
C PRO A 176 0.69 -22.21 -15.68
N ALA A 177 -0.14 -21.31 -16.17
CA ALA A 177 -1.43 -21.67 -16.75
C ALA A 177 -1.17 -22.48 -18.05
N PRO A 178 -2.04 -23.41 -18.42
CA PRO A 178 -1.93 -24.08 -19.71
C PRO A 178 -1.79 -23.05 -20.85
N ALA A 179 -0.91 -23.32 -21.81
CA ALA A 179 -0.54 -22.37 -22.88
C ALA A 179 -1.75 -21.74 -23.61
N TRP A 180 -2.84 -22.52 -23.76
CA TRP A 180 -4.08 -22.01 -24.37
C TRP A 180 -4.78 -20.93 -23.52
N ARG A 181 -4.69 -21.00 -22.17
CA ARG A 181 -5.24 -19.96 -21.28
C ARG A 181 -4.44 -18.66 -21.37
N GLU A 182 -3.12 -18.76 -21.47
CA GLU A 182 -2.24 -17.60 -21.67
C GLU A 182 -2.47 -16.96 -23.05
N ALA A 183 -2.65 -17.78 -24.10
CA ALA A 183 -2.99 -17.30 -25.43
C ALA A 183 -4.35 -16.58 -25.44
N LEU A 184 -5.35 -17.13 -24.75
CA LEU A 184 -6.69 -16.52 -24.62
C LEU A 184 -6.63 -15.20 -23.82
N HIS A 185 -5.80 -15.14 -22.79
CA HIS A 185 -5.60 -13.91 -21.99
C HIS A 185 -4.94 -12.82 -22.81
N ARG A 186 -3.90 -13.15 -23.59
CA ARG A 186 -3.25 -12.22 -24.54
C ARG A 186 -4.21 -11.73 -25.62
N ALA A 187 -5.02 -12.62 -26.20
CA ALA A 187 -6.01 -12.23 -27.20
C ALA A 187 -7.09 -11.30 -26.64
N ARG A 188 -7.56 -11.55 -25.42
CA ARG A 188 -8.51 -10.66 -24.73
C ARG A 188 -7.89 -9.30 -24.39
N GLY A 189 -6.61 -9.25 -24.03
CA GLY A 189 -5.86 -8.01 -23.82
C GLY A 189 -5.78 -7.18 -25.12
N ALA A 190 -5.40 -7.81 -26.23
CA ALA A 190 -5.36 -7.17 -27.54
C ALA A 190 -6.73 -6.62 -27.99
N LEU A 191 -7.82 -7.35 -27.74
CA LEU A 191 -9.17 -6.88 -28.06
C LEU A 191 -9.60 -5.66 -27.22
N ARG A 192 -9.18 -5.58 -25.96
CA ARG A 192 -9.43 -4.39 -25.12
C ARG A 192 -8.69 -3.16 -25.64
N HIS A 193 -7.46 -3.31 -26.10
CA HIS A 193 -6.71 -2.23 -26.75
C HIS A 193 -7.39 -1.71 -28.02
N LEU A 194 -7.92 -2.61 -28.83
CA LEU A 194 -8.67 -2.24 -30.04
C LEU A 194 -9.99 -1.51 -29.74
N ARG A 195 -10.55 -1.65 -28.54
CA ARG A 195 -11.80 -1.00 -28.09
C ARG A 195 -11.58 0.33 -27.39
N GLY A 196 -10.38 0.91 -27.44
CA GLY A 196 -10.11 2.25 -26.91
C GLY A 196 -10.14 2.34 -25.38
N ALA A 197 -9.91 1.23 -24.67
CA ALA A 197 -9.74 1.27 -23.23
C ALA A 197 -8.49 2.11 -22.90
N SER A 198 -8.66 3.11 -22.04
CA SER A 198 -7.60 4.00 -21.57
C SER A 198 -6.36 3.20 -21.17
N ALA A 199 -5.26 3.43 -21.91
CA ALA A 199 -4.17 2.46 -22.02
C ALA A 199 -3.34 2.31 -20.75
N VAL A 200 -3.19 3.35 -19.92
CA VAL A 200 -2.15 3.37 -18.88
C VAL A 200 -2.61 2.72 -17.57
N GLU A 201 -3.86 2.92 -17.16
CA GLU A 201 -4.36 2.38 -15.88
C GLU A 201 -4.72 0.88 -15.96
N ASN A 202 -4.97 0.37 -17.17
CA ASN A 202 -5.37 -1.01 -17.43
C ASN A 202 -4.28 -1.87 -18.07
N LEU A 203 -3.06 -1.35 -18.20
CA LEU A 203 -1.92 -2.19 -18.61
C LEU A 203 -1.69 -3.23 -17.51
N GLU A 204 -2.15 -4.43 -17.74
CA GLU A 204 -1.74 -5.62 -17.01
C GLU A 204 -0.25 -5.88 -17.35
N TYR A 205 0.61 -5.07 -16.77
CA TYR A 205 2.05 -5.25 -16.86
C TYR A 205 2.42 -6.32 -15.84
N SER A 206 2.75 -7.49 -16.28
CA SER A 206 3.42 -8.48 -15.44
C SER A 206 4.90 -8.10 -15.38
N GLU A 207 5.35 -7.54 -14.26
CA GLU A 207 6.77 -7.28 -14.04
C GLU A 207 7.52 -8.59 -13.87
N LEU A 208 8.57 -8.79 -14.67
CA LEU A 208 9.47 -9.92 -14.51
C LEU A 208 10.27 -9.74 -13.21
N GLN A 209 10.18 -10.74 -12.34
CA GLN A 209 10.89 -10.81 -11.08
C GLN A 209 12.05 -11.78 -11.22
N HIS A 210 13.27 -11.30 -11.10
CA HIS A 210 14.47 -12.13 -11.20
C HIS A 210 15.65 -11.52 -10.46
N GLY A 211 16.71 -12.33 -10.24
CA GLY A 211 17.96 -11.88 -9.65
C GLY A 211 17.94 -11.76 -8.14
N TYR A 212 16.91 -12.27 -7.47
CA TYR A 212 16.83 -12.27 -6.00
C TYR A 212 15.99 -13.44 -5.48
N LEU A 213 16.18 -13.76 -4.20
CA LEU A 213 15.24 -14.55 -3.40
C LEU A 213 14.85 -13.73 -2.17
N TYR A 214 13.55 -13.55 -1.94
CA TYR A 214 13.01 -12.90 -0.74
C TYR A 214 12.14 -13.88 0.01
N VAL A 215 12.58 -14.28 1.20
CA VAL A 215 11.87 -15.24 2.06
C VAL A 215 11.73 -14.70 3.47
N GLN A 216 10.67 -15.13 4.14
CA GLN A 216 10.32 -14.70 5.49
C GLN A 216 9.95 -15.92 6.33
N GLU A 217 10.22 -15.86 7.64
CA GLU A 217 9.74 -16.82 8.63
C GLU A 217 8.21 -16.96 8.53
N PHE A 218 7.71 -18.18 8.51
CA PHE A 218 6.28 -18.42 8.61
C PHE A 218 5.83 -18.23 10.07
N VAL A 219 4.81 -17.42 10.27
CA VAL A 219 4.23 -17.13 11.58
C VAL A 219 2.95 -17.96 11.76
N PRO A 220 3.01 -19.11 12.45
CA PRO A 220 1.86 -19.99 12.62
C PRO A 220 0.86 -19.46 13.65
N GLY A 221 -0.33 -20.08 13.69
CA GLY A 221 -1.32 -19.85 14.75
C GLY A 221 -2.16 -18.59 14.61
N ASN A 222 -2.05 -17.86 13.50
CA ASN A 222 -2.91 -16.71 13.22
C ASN A 222 -4.09 -17.12 12.35
N GLU A 223 -5.30 -17.02 12.87
CA GLU A 223 -6.55 -17.21 12.13
C GLU A 223 -6.97 -15.94 11.39
N TYR A 224 -6.40 -14.80 11.78
CA TYR A 224 -6.63 -13.48 11.19
C TYR A 224 -5.35 -12.63 11.27
N ASP A 225 -5.29 -11.60 10.45
CA ASP A 225 -4.41 -10.46 10.67
C ASP A 225 -5.21 -9.24 11.16
N ILE A 226 -4.49 -8.29 11.77
CA ILE A 226 -5.06 -6.99 12.12
C ILE A 226 -4.54 -5.98 11.12
N ARG A 227 -5.45 -5.29 10.43
CA ARG A 227 -5.10 -4.11 9.64
C ARG A 227 -5.39 -2.86 10.43
N VAL A 228 -4.37 -2.03 10.62
CA VAL A 228 -4.49 -0.69 11.18
C VAL A 228 -4.17 0.32 10.09
N THR A 229 -5.11 1.21 9.80
CA THR A 229 -4.92 2.30 8.84
C THR A 229 -4.75 3.60 9.58
N VAL A 230 -3.57 4.20 9.49
CA VAL A 230 -3.24 5.50 10.11
C VAL A 230 -3.38 6.61 9.08
N ILE A 231 -4.10 7.68 9.43
CA ILE A 231 -4.23 8.90 8.64
C ILE A 231 -4.04 10.08 9.61
N GLY A 232 -2.91 10.78 9.49
CA GLY A 232 -2.53 11.80 10.44
C GLY A 232 -2.45 11.26 11.87
N ASN A 233 -3.27 11.78 12.77
CA ASN A 233 -3.40 11.33 14.16
C ASN A 233 -4.55 10.34 14.41
N ARG A 234 -5.18 9.81 13.35
CA ARG A 234 -6.31 8.88 13.43
C ARG A 234 -5.87 7.48 13.02
N ALA A 235 -6.36 6.46 13.73
CA ALA A 235 -6.16 5.06 13.38
C ALA A 235 -7.49 4.32 13.30
N PHE A 236 -7.71 3.62 12.20
CA PHE A 236 -8.85 2.76 11.93
C PHE A 236 -8.36 1.32 11.93
N ALA A 237 -9.02 0.42 12.62
CA ALA A 237 -8.55 -0.96 12.69
C ALA A 237 -9.67 -2.00 12.61
N PHE A 238 -9.32 -3.14 12.05
CA PHE A 238 -10.21 -4.30 11.94
C PHE A 238 -9.40 -5.58 11.76
N ARG A 239 -10.04 -6.73 12.09
CA ARG A 239 -9.48 -8.06 11.86
C ARG A 239 -9.91 -8.57 10.48
N ARG A 240 -9.00 -9.22 9.76
CA ARG A 240 -9.30 -9.92 8.50
C ARG A 240 -9.04 -11.41 8.71
N PHE A 241 -10.09 -12.22 8.65
CA PHE A 241 -9.95 -13.65 8.82
C PHE A 241 -9.38 -14.34 7.59
N ASN A 242 -8.59 -15.35 7.81
CA ASN A 242 -8.02 -16.19 6.77
C ASN A 242 -9.12 -16.85 5.93
N ARG A 243 -8.79 -17.17 4.69
CA ARG A 243 -9.64 -18.05 3.87
C ARG A 243 -9.62 -19.47 4.45
N PRO A 244 -10.70 -20.26 4.27
CA PRO A 244 -10.65 -21.67 4.64
C PRO A 244 -9.46 -22.39 3.97
N ALA A 245 -8.69 -23.13 4.76
CA ALA A 245 -7.49 -23.85 4.31
C ALA A 245 -6.38 -22.98 3.69
N ASP A 246 -6.32 -21.68 4.03
CA ASP A 246 -5.29 -20.76 3.56
C ASP A 246 -4.77 -19.93 4.75
N PHE A 247 -3.47 -19.71 4.83
CA PHE A 247 -2.86 -18.86 5.88
C PHE A 247 -2.98 -17.35 5.59
N ARG A 248 -3.49 -16.99 4.41
CA ARG A 248 -3.54 -15.60 3.92
C ARG A 248 -4.91 -14.99 4.19
N ALA A 249 -4.94 -13.89 4.93
CA ALA A 249 -6.14 -13.12 5.25
C ALA A 249 -6.51 -12.12 4.14
N SER A 250 -5.50 -11.54 3.48
CA SER A 250 -5.70 -10.51 2.46
C SER A 250 -6.64 -10.95 1.33
N GLY A 251 -7.71 -10.16 1.09
CA GLY A 251 -8.70 -10.43 0.06
C GLY A 251 -9.67 -11.59 0.38
N SER A 252 -9.76 -12.02 1.64
CA SER A 252 -10.76 -13.02 2.07
C SER A 252 -12.19 -12.47 2.06
N GLY A 253 -12.35 -11.15 2.27
CA GLY A 253 -13.66 -10.50 2.44
C GLY A 253 -14.32 -10.74 3.80
N ARG A 254 -13.66 -11.49 4.70
CA ARG A 254 -14.17 -11.80 6.04
C ARG A 254 -13.57 -10.83 7.04
N ILE A 255 -14.28 -9.75 7.33
CA ILE A 255 -13.82 -8.66 8.21
C ILE A 255 -14.65 -8.62 9.48
N ASP A 256 -13.98 -8.32 10.59
CA ASP A 256 -14.60 -8.01 11.86
C ASP A 256 -14.10 -6.64 12.34
N TRP A 257 -15.04 -5.74 12.58
CA TRP A 257 -14.80 -4.34 12.97
C TRP A 257 -15.03 -4.10 14.47
N ASP A 258 -15.14 -5.14 15.32
CA ASP A 258 -15.33 -4.96 16.77
C ASP A 258 -14.05 -4.33 17.38
N PRO A 259 -14.10 -3.06 17.84
CA PRO A 259 -12.92 -2.38 18.40
C PRO A 259 -12.40 -3.03 19.67
N ARG A 260 -13.25 -3.76 20.41
CA ARG A 260 -12.87 -4.48 21.65
C ARG A 260 -11.91 -5.65 21.37
N GLN A 261 -11.80 -6.08 20.11
CA GLN A 261 -10.92 -7.14 19.66
C GLN A 261 -9.56 -6.61 19.13
N ILE A 262 -9.37 -5.30 19.18
CA ILE A 262 -8.14 -4.64 18.72
C ILE A 262 -7.39 -4.18 19.97
N ASP A 263 -6.15 -4.63 20.10
CA ASP A 263 -5.30 -4.21 21.20
C ASP A 263 -4.58 -2.89 20.93
N GLU A 264 -4.34 -2.15 21.98
CA GLU A 264 -3.67 -0.85 21.94
C GLU A 264 -2.21 -0.95 21.43
N GLU A 265 -1.52 -2.08 21.68
CA GLU A 265 -0.17 -2.32 21.20
C GLU A 265 -0.08 -2.21 19.68
N GLY A 266 -1.01 -2.85 18.98
CA GLY A 266 -1.09 -2.80 17.51
C GLY A 266 -1.36 -1.39 16.99
N ILE A 267 -2.26 -0.65 17.64
CA ILE A 267 -2.58 0.74 17.26
C ILE A 267 -1.34 1.64 17.43
N ARG A 268 -0.69 1.58 18.59
CA ARG A 268 0.51 2.38 18.85
C ARG A 268 1.68 2.00 17.96
N LEU A 269 1.85 0.72 17.66
CA LEU A 269 2.86 0.26 16.71
C LEU A 269 2.63 0.88 15.32
N ALA A 270 1.39 0.88 14.82
CA ALA A 270 1.06 1.48 13.53
C ALA A 270 1.32 3.00 13.52
N PHE A 271 1.00 3.73 14.58
CA PHE A 271 1.34 5.15 14.70
C PHE A 271 2.86 5.38 14.69
N ARG A 272 3.65 4.58 15.45
CA ARG A 272 5.12 4.69 15.42
C ARG A 272 5.68 4.50 14.02
N VAL A 273 5.17 3.50 13.29
CA VAL A 273 5.58 3.27 11.89
C VAL A 273 5.24 4.47 11.02
N ALA A 274 3.99 4.91 11.03
CA ALA A 274 3.54 6.02 10.20
C ALA A 274 4.33 7.30 10.46
N ARG A 275 4.59 7.63 11.74
CA ARG A 275 5.37 8.81 12.14
C ARG A 275 6.84 8.69 11.76
N ARG A 276 7.46 7.55 12.04
CA ARG A 276 8.88 7.31 11.68
C ARG A 276 9.13 7.39 10.19
N LEU A 277 8.18 6.91 9.40
CA LEU A 277 8.23 6.94 7.94
C LEU A 277 7.66 8.24 7.34
N GLN A 278 7.13 9.15 8.15
CA GLN A 278 6.53 10.42 7.74
C GLN A 278 5.42 10.24 6.69
N THR A 279 4.66 9.15 6.79
CA THR A 279 3.59 8.85 5.84
C THR A 279 2.32 9.63 6.13
N GLN A 280 1.64 10.09 5.08
CA GLN A 280 0.38 10.83 5.19
C GLN A 280 -0.81 9.90 5.44
N SER A 281 -0.74 8.69 4.89
CA SER A 281 -1.72 7.62 5.06
C SER A 281 -1.02 6.29 4.94
N LEU A 282 -1.25 5.36 5.88
CA LEU A 282 -0.56 4.08 5.91
C LEU A 282 -1.43 2.98 6.51
N ALA A 283 -1.73 1.95 5.74
CA ALA A 283 -2.24 0.69 6.26
C ALA A 283 -1.07 -0.20 6.67
N VAL A 284 -1.17 -0.78 7.86
CA VAL A 284 -0.16 -1.66 8.48
C VAL A 284 -0.83 -2.99 8.77
N ASP A 285 -0.27 -4.09 8.28
CA ASP A 285 -0.76 -5.44 8.53
C ASP A 285 0.06 -6.11 9.62
N LEU A 286 -0.62 -6.58 10.67
CA LEU A 286 -0.02 -7.11 11.88
C LEU A 286 -0.44 -8.56 12.11
N LEU A 287 0.52 -9.39 12.52
CA LEU A 287 0.29 -10.73 13.06
C LEU A 287 0.72 -10.80 14.53
N GLN A 288 0.20 -11.80 15.23
CA GLN A 288 0.68 -12.17 16.55
C GLN A 288 1.84 -13.17 16.44
N HIS A 289 2.99 -12.87 17.01
CA HIS A 289 4.17 -13.75 17.00
C HIS A 289 4.88 -13.73 18.34
N LYS A 290 5.00 -14.88 19.00
CA LYS A 290 5.71 -15.03 20.29
C LYS A 290 5.31 -13.97 21.33
N GLY A 291 4.01 -13.72 21.46
CA GLY A 291 3.45 -12.80 22.46
C GLY A 291 3.48 -11.32 22.11
N ARG A 292 3.93 -10.93 20.89
CA ARG A 292 3.98 -9.54 20.43
C ARG A 292 3.43 -9.36 19.01
N LYS A 293 3.09 -8.14 18.64
CA LYS A 293 2.71 -7.80 17.26
C LYS A 293 3.94 -7.67 16.37
N VAL A 294 3.85 -8.24 15.16
CA VAL A 294 4.87 -8.10 14.11
C VAL A 294 4.23 -7.61 12.82
N LEU A 295 4.96 -6.75 12.12
CA LEU A 295 4.54 -6.19 10.84
C LEU A 295 4.83 -7.15 9.69
N THR A 296 3.88 -7.31 8.79
CA THR A 296 4.05 -8.18 7.61
C THR A 296 4.00 -7.42 6.29
N GLU A 297 3.33 -6.27 6.26
CA GLU A 297 3.19 -5.43 5.06
C GLU A 297 2.74 -4.01 5.46
N ILE A 298 3.13 -3.02 4.64
CA ILE A 298 2.64 -1.65 4.73
C ILE A 298 2.18 -1.16 3.36
N SER A 299 1.13 -0.31 3.32
CA SER A 299 0.59 0.22 2.07
C SER A 299 -0.06 1.59 2.28
N TYR A 300 0.22 2.56 1.39
CA TYR A 300 -0.43 3.87 1.47
C TYR A 300 -1.88 3.85 0.98
N THR A 301 -2.24 2.87 0.18
CA THR A 301 -3.59 2.73 -0.39
C THR A 301 -4.22 1.40 0.00
N TYR A 302 -5.52 1.40 0.12
CA TYR A 302 -6.34 0.31 0.65
C TYR A 302 -7.77 0.39 0.13
N ALA A 303 -8.59 -0.63 0.45
CA ALA A 303 -10.02 -0.60 0.22
C ALA A 303 -10.69 0.38 1.21
N SER A 304 -11.06 1.57 0.74
CA SER A 304 -11.58 2.64 1.61
C SER A 304 -12.88 2.25 2.30
N TRP A 305 -13.72 1.43 1.66
CA TRP A 305 -14.96 0.94 2.27
C TRP A 305 -14.71 0.18 3.59
N ALA A 306 -13.63 -0.61 3.67
CA ALA A 306 -13.32 -1.36 4.86
C ALA A 306 -12.90 -0.45 6.05
N VAL A 307 -12.26 0.67 5.74
CA VAL A 307 -11.90 1.71 6.74
C VAL A 307 -13.13 2.52 7.14
N ARG A 308 -13.94 2.95 6.16
CA ARG A 308 -15.18 3.70 6.40
C ARG A 308 -16.16 2.92 7.28
N ASP A 309 -16.21 1.59 7.13
CA ASP A 309 -17.15 0.75 7.87
C ASP A 309 -16.72 0.49 9.32
N CYS A 310 -15.52 0.94 9.75
CA CYS A 310 -15.16 0.98 11.16
C CYS A 310 -16.18 1.81 11.94
N PRO A 311 -16.67 1.32 13.11
CA PRO A 311 -17.67 2.04 13.90
C PRO A 311 -17.14 3.32 14.56
N GLY A 312 -15.83 3.50 14.55
CA GLY A 312 -15.11 4.65 15.05
C GLY A 312 -13.63 4.56 14.72
N HIS A 313 -12.82 5.37 15.39
CA HIS A 313 -11.37 5.39 15.23
C HIS A 313 -10.68 5.84 16.51
N TRP A 314 -9.42 5.45 16.64
CA TRP A 314 -8.54 5.94 17.70
C TRP A 314 -7.89 7.24 17.27
N VAL A 315 -7.79 8.18 18.20
CA VAL A 315 -7.05 9.44 18.04
C VAL A 315 -5.89 9.44 19.00
N LEU A 316 -4.69 9.69 18.51
CA LEU A 316 -3.48 9.80 19.29
C LEU A 316 -3.14 11.28 19.50
N ASP A 317 -3.15 11.74 20.74
CA ASP A 317 -2.79 13.10 21.10
C ASP A 317 -1.28 13.28 21.13
N GLY A 318 -0.83 14.45 20.64
CA GLY A 318 0.57 14.82 20.59
C GLY A 318 1.33 14.19 19.42
N ASP A 319 2.51 14.77 19.14
CA ASP A 319 3.33 14.44 17.97
C ASP A 319 4.57 13.58 18.31
N ALA A 320 4.65 13.02 19.52
CA ALA A 320 5.78 12.24 19.96
C ALA A 320 6.00 11.01 19.03
N ALA A 321 7.22 10.85 18.51
CA ALA A 321 7.56 9.82 17.53
C ALA A 321 7.33 8.39 18.07
N ASP A 322 7.41 8.20 19.38
CA ASP A 322 7.20 6.92 20.08
C ASP A 322 5.72 6.55 20.28
N ALA A 323 4.79 7.45 19.90
CA ALA A 323 3.34 7.26 20.02
C ALA A 323 2.88 6.97 21.46
N THR A 324 3.52 7.58 22.47
CA THR A 324 3.20 7.41 23.90
C THR A 324 2.10 8.33 24.41
N GLY A 325 1.64 9.31 23.62
CA GLY A 325 0.56 10.22 23.97
C GLY A 325 -0.75 9.49 24.34
N PRO A 326 -1.73 10.22 24.94
CA PRO A 326 -3.06 9.68 25.20
C PRO A 326 -3.71 9.14 23.92
N LEU A 327 -4.35 7.98 24.04
CA LEU A 327 -5.09 7.36 22.94
C LEU A 327 -6.59 7.37 23.32
N SER A 328 -7.38 8.04 22.50
CA SER A 328 -8.83 8.19 22.71
C SER A 328 -9.60 7.50 21.61
N TRP A 329 -10.73 6.87 21.96
CA TRP A 329 -11.68 6.33 21.00
C TRP A 329 -12.75 7.36 20.65
N ILE A 330 -12.93 7.61 19.36
CA ILE A 330 -13.98 8.47 18.81
C ILE A 330 -14.97 7.59 18.07
N GLU A 331 -16.20 7.55 18.54
CA GLU A 331 -17.28 6.81 17.90
C GLU A 331 -17.80 7.55 16.68
N GLY A 332 -18.21 6.79 15.67
CA GLY A 332 -18.75 7.31 14.42
C GLY A 332 -17.91 6.95 13.20
N ARG A 333 -18.59 6.62 12.12
CA ARG A 333 -17.96 6.29 10.84
C ARG A 333 -17.36 7.53 10.19
N MET A 334 -16.23 7.36 9.55
CA MET A 334 -15.54 8.43 8.80
C MET A 334 -15.09 7.91 7.44
N HIS A 335 -15.21 8.72 6.42
CA HIS A 335 -14.57 8.45 5.14
C HIS A 335 -13.06 8.69 5.26
N PRO A 336 -12.19 7.71 5.00
CA PRO A 336 -10.75 7.92 5.05
C PRO A 336 -10.27 8.97 4.04
N GLU A 337 -10.97 9.11 2.93
CA GLU A 337 -10.72 10.14 1.92
C GLU A 337 -10.88 11.56 2.50
N ASP A 338 -11.89 11.79 3.36
CA ASP A 338 -12.12 13.08 4.01
C ASP A 338 -10.98 13.39 4.97
N ALA A 339 -10.57 12.41 5.79
CA ALA A 339 -9.44 12.56 6.70
C ALA A 339 -8.15 12.92 5.96
N ILE A 340 -7.87 12.25 4.83
CA ILE A 340 -6.71 12.55 3.98
C ILE A 340 -6.79 13.97 3.42
N PHE A 341 -7.95 14.35 2.90
CA PHE A 341 -8.14 15.67 2.29
C PHE A 341 -8.00 16.78 3.32
N ASP A 342 -8.63 16.65 4.48
CA ASP A 342 -8.58 17.62 5.56
C ASP A 342 -7.14 17.83 6.07
N ASP A 343 -6.39 16.74 6.28
CA ASP A 343 -4.98 16.81 6.70
C ASP A 343 -4.10 17.44 5.59
N PHE A 344 -4.38 17.14 4.32
CA PHE A 344 -3.67 17.74 3.19
C PHE A 344 -3.89 19.26 3.12
N VAL A 345 -5.13 19.71 3.26
CA VAL A 345 -5.48 21.15 3.29
C VAL A 345 -4.87 21.83 4.51
N ALA A 346 -4.91 21.20 5.69
CA ALA A 346 -4.27 21.72 6.89
C ALA A 346 -2.76 21.91 6.71
N ARG A 347 -2.08 20.95 6.04
CA ARG A 347 -0.65 21.05 5.71
C ARG A 347 -0.36 22.23 4.76
N MET A 348 -1.18 22.44 3.74
CA MET A 348 -1.03 23.61 2.86
C MET A 348 -1.13 24.93 3.65
N ARG A 349 -2.15 25.06 4.49
CA ARG A 349 -2.37 26.26 5.32
C ARG A 349 -1.21 26.54 6.29
N SER A 350 -0.70 25.50 6.95
CA SER A 350 0.43 25.63 7.90
C SER A 350 1.74 26.02 7.22
N ARG A 351 1.92 25.69 5.96
CA ARG A 351 3.08 26.07 5.16
C ARG A 351 3.05 27.55 4.82
N ASP A 352 1.92 28.07 4.35
CA ASP A 352 1.76 29.47 4.04
C ASP A 352 1.99 30.34 5.28
N ALA A 353 1.49 29.92 6.44
CA ALA A 353 1.72 30.62 7.69
C ALA A 353 3.22 30.78 8.05
N ARG A 354 4.07 29.81 7.63
CA ARG A 354 5.53 29.87 7.85
C ARG A 354 6.27 30.76 6.83
N ILE A 355 5.69 30.94 5.64
CA ILE A 355 6.29 31.82 4.61
C ILE A 355 6.07 33.30 4.95
N PHE A 356 5.00 33.59 5.68
CA PHE A 356 4.64 34.98 6.08
C PHE A 356 5.01 35.33 7.53
N ALA A 357 5.63 34.41 8.28
CA ALA A 357 6.18 34.64 9.62
C ALA A 357 7.69 34.87 9.59
#